data_e10a8347d987d98245f009db97c29b39
#
_entry.id   e10a8347d987d98245f009db97c29b39
#
_cell.length_a   1.000
_cell.length_b   1.000
_cell.length_c   1.000
_cell.angle_alpha   90.00
_cell.angle_beta   90.00
_cell.angle_gamma   90.00
#
_symmetry.space_group_name_H-M   'P 1'
#
loop_
_entity.id
_entity.type
_entity.pdbx_description
1 polymer ?
#
loop_
_entity_poly.entity_id
_entity_poly.type
_entity_poly.pdbx_seq_one_letter_code
_entity_poly.pdbx_strand_id
1 'polypeptide(L)'
;CATSVPGLWAIGDVVRGPMLAHKAEDEGVAVAERIAGQKPHIDYNCSPWVIYTYPEIAWVGKTEQQLKAEGREYKSGQFPFVAN
;
A
#
# COMPACT_ATOMS: atom_id res chain seq x y z
N CYS A 1 -4.22 8.46 8.71
CA CYS A 1 -3.45 9.71 8.58
C CYS A 1 -3.73 10.73 9.69
N ALA A 2 -4.88 10.69 10.35
CA ALA A 2 -5.15 11.53 11.51
C ALA A 2 -4.24 11.11 12.68
N THR A 3 -3.63 12.09 13.33
CA THR A 3 -2.83 11.85 14.54
C THR A 3 -3.69 11.93 15.80
N SER A 4 -3.11 11.64 16.97
CA SER A 4 -3.78 11.80 18.26
C SER A 4 -4.05 13.28 18.62
N VAL A 5 -3.40 14.20 17.91
CA VAL A 5 -3.61 15.66 18.12
C VAL A 5 -4.63 16.16 17.09
N PRO A 6 -5.76 16.74 17.52
CA PRO A 6 -6.76 17.29 16.60
C PRO A 6 -6.16 18.34 15.66
N GLY A 7 -6.46 18.22 14.36
CA GLY A 7 -5.98 19.14 13.33
C GLY A 7 -4.57 18.88 12.84
N LEU A 8 -3.89 17.86 13.38
CA LEU A 8 -2.56 17.45 12.91
C LEU A 8 -2.66 16.12 12.17
N TRP A 9 -2.18 16.10 10.95
CA TRP A 9 -2.21 14.94 10.04
C TRP A 9 -0.79 14.49 9.74
N ALA A 10 -0.64 13.20 9.47
CA ALA A 10 0.64 12.62 9.08
C ALA A 10 0.46 11.74 7.85
N ILE A 11 1.33 11.90 6.87
CA ILE A 11 1.31 11.14 5.62
C ILE A 11 2.75 10.75 5.23
N GLY A 12 2.87 9.86 4.26
CA GLY A 12 4.16 9.49 3.70
C GLY A 12 4.92 8.50 4.56
N ASP A 13 6.23 8.63 4.56
CA ASP A 13 7.15 7.65 5.18
C ASP A 13 7.03 7.59 6.69
N VAL A 14 6.50 8.61 7.31
CA VAL A 14 6.35 8.68 8.77
C VAL A 14 5.17 7.86 9.29
N VAL A 15 4.27 7.42 8.43
CA VAL A 15 3.13 6.57 8.80
C VAL A 15 3.30 5.15 8.26
N ARG A 16 2.42 4.24 8.68
CA ARG A 16 2.47 2.83 8.28
C ARG A 16 2.34 2.65 6.77
N GLY A 17 2.87 1.54 6.29
CA GLY A 17 2.81 1.14 4.89
C GLY A 17 4.15 1.33 4.18
N PRO A 18 4.20 1.10 2.87
CA PRO A 18 5.44 1.24 2.13
C PRO A 18 5.94 2.68 2.11
N MET A 19 7.24 2.85 2.27
CA MET A 19 7.91 4.16 2.16
C MET A 19 8.16 4.46 0.69
N LEU A 20 7.08 4.78 -0.03
CA LEU A 20 7.07 4.99 -1.47
C LEU A 20 6.26 6.24 -1.83
N ALA A 21 6.71 6.95 -2.86
CA ALA A 21 6.12 8.22 -3.28
C ALA A 21 4.63 8.10 -3.66
N HIS A 22 4.27 7.06 -4.41
CA HIS A 22 2.88 6.87 -4.85
C HIS A 22 1.91 6.66 -3.67
N LYS A 23 2.35 5.97 -2.63
CA LYS A 23 1.56 5.81 -1.40
C LYS A 23 1.39 7.16 -0.68
N ALA A 24 2.46 7.95 -0.58
CA ALA A 24 2.42 9.27 0.03
C ALA A 24 1.51 10.24 -0.74
N GLU A 25 1.53 10.18 -2.06
CA GLU A 25 0.66 10.99 -2.92
C GLU A 25 -0.81 10.66 -2.71
N ASP A 26 -1.17 9.39 -2.68
CA ASP A 26 -2.55 8.95 -2.41
C ASP A 26 -3.01 9.41 -1.02
N GLU A 27 -2.15 9.30 -0.02
CA GLU A 27 -2.46 9.77 1.33
C GLU A 27 -2.65 11.29 1.38
N GLY A 28 -1.83 12.05 0.64
CA GLY A 28 -1.96 13.51 0.54
C GLY A 28 -3.30 13.93 -0.03
N VAL A 29 -3.72 13.30 -1.11
CA VAL A 29 -5.03 13.54 -1.73
C VAL A 29 -6.15 13.17 -0.75
N ALA A 30 -6.07 12.02 -0.11
CA ALA A 30 -7.07 11.56 0.84
C ALA A 30 -7.22 12.51 2.04
N VAL A 31 -6.11 13.03 2.57
CA VAL A 31 -6.16 13.99 3.68
C VAL A 31 -6.81 15.29 3.23
N ALA A 32 -6.45 15.81 2.06
CA ALA A 32 -7.06 17.01 1.52
C ALA A 32 -8.57 16.85 1.32
N GLU A 33 -9.00 15.73 0.78
CA GLU A 33 -10.43 15.41 0.61
C GLU A 33 -11.15 15.32 1.95
N ARG A 34 -10.53 14.72 2.94
CA ARG A 34 -11.11 14.61 4.29
C ARG A 34 -11.26 15.96 4.96
N ILE A 35 -10.28 16.83 4.83
CA ILE A 35 -10.35 18.20 5.34
C ILE A 35 -11.49 18.98 4.64
N ALA A 36 -11.72 18.71 3.37
CA ALA A 36 -12.83 19.28 2.60
C ALA A 36 -14.20 18.67 2.92
N GLY A 37 -14.27 17.74 3.86
CA GLY A 37 -15.53 17.11 4.27
C GLY A 37 -15.94 15.88 3.47
N GLN A 38 -15.10 15.40 2.57
CA GLN A 38 -15.32 14.17 1.83
C GLN A 38 -14.92 12.95 2.65
N LYS A 39 -15.28 11.76 2.18
CA LYS A 39 -14.94 10.47 2.82
C LYS A 39 -14.07 9.65 1.89
N PRO A 40 -12.78 9.97 1.77
CA PRO A 40 -11.88 9.21 0.92
C PRO A 40 -11.62 7.83 1.48
N HIS A 41 -11.32 6.89 0.58
CA HIS A 41 -10.91 5.54 0.94
C HIS A 41 -9.63 5.18 0.21
N ILE A 42 -8.63 4.70 0.96
CA ILE A 42 -7.40 4.16 0.40
C ILE A 42 -7.39 2.66 0.69
N ASP A 43 -7.33 1.85 -0.36
CA ASP A 43 -7.12 0.41 -0.20
C ASP A 43 -5.62 0.12 -0.19
N TYR A 44 -5.05 -0.03 0.99
CA TYR A 44 -3.63 -0.31 1.16
C TYR A 44 -3.22 -1.69 0.60
N ASN A 45 -4.17 -2.62 0.41
CA ASN A 45 -3.88 -3.88 -0.26
C ASN A 45 -3.69 -3.72 -1.77
N CYS A 46 -4.13 -2.61 -2.34
CA CYS A 46 -3.92 -2.29 -3.76
C CYS A 46 -2.76 -1.31 -3.97
N SER A 47 -2.02 -0.97 -2.93
CA SER A 47 -0.82 -0.13 -3.04
C SER A 47 0.39 -1.00 -3.37
N PRO A 48 1.05 -0.80 -4.51
CA PRO A 48 2.22 -1.60 -4.87
C PRO A 48 3.40 -1.36 -3.95
N TRP A 49 4.13 -2.43 -3.66
CA TRP A 49 5.40 -2.40 -2.98
C TRP A 49 6.52 -2.62 -3.99
N VAL A 50 7.61 -1.89 -3.87
CA VAL A 50 8.77 -2.04 -4.73
C VAL A 50 10.06 -1.98 -3.90
N ILE A 51 10.98 -2.89 -4.21
CA ILE A 51 12.35 -2.85 -3.70
C ILE A 51 13.26 -2.66 -4.91
N TYR A 52 13.92 -1.50 -5.00
CA TYR A 52 14.72 -1.08 -6.15
C TYR A 52 16.13 -1.67 -6.11
N THR A 53 16.20 -2.98 -6.03
CA THR A 53 17.45 -3.74 -6.10
C THR A 53 17.70 -4.23 -7.53
N TYR A 54 18.77 -4.96 -7.75
CA TYR A 54 19.01 -5.65 -9.02
C TYR A 54 19.14 -7.15 -8.74
N PRO A 55 18.16 -7.93 -9.20
CA PRO A 55 16.90 -7.55 -9.84
C PRO A 55 15.92 -6.88 -8.86
N GLU A 56 15.02 -6.06 -9.38
CA GLU A 56 13.95 -5.46 -8.59
C GLU A 56 12.92 -6.49 -8.13
N ILE A 57 12.33 -6.24 -6.98
CA ILE A 57 11.23 -7.04 -6.44
C ILE A 57 10.01 -6.13 -6.28
N ALA A 58 8.88 -6.53 -6.83
CA ALA A 58 7.64 -5.77 -6.70
C ALA A 58 6.46 -6.71 -6.47
N TRP A 59 5.52 -6.26 -5.67
CA TRP A 59 4.29 -7.00 -5.44
C TRP A 59 3.15 -6.07 -5.06
N VAL A 60 1.92 -6.58 -5.12
CA VAL A 60 0.72 -5.89 -4.68
C VAL A 60 -0.21 -6.89 -4.01
N GLY A 61 -0.88 -6.44 -2.96
CA GLY A 61 -1.82 -7.29 -2.22
C GLY A 61 -1.15 -8.20 -1.21
N LYS A 62 -1.88 -9.25 -0.82
CA LYS A 62 -1.44 -10.19 0.21
C LYS A 62 -0.51 -11.25 -0.36
N THR A 63 0.51 -11.61 0.40
CA THR A 63 1.41 -12.72 0.07
C THR A 63 0.75 -14.08 0.36
N GLU A 64 1.31 -15.15 -0.22
CA GLU A 64 0.86 -16.51 0.08
C GLU A 64 0.94 -16.83 1.58
N GLN A 65 2.01 -16.38 2.24
CA GLN A 65 2.19 -16.57 3.68
C GLN A 65 1.06 -15.93 4.49
N GLN A 66 0.67 -14.71 4.11
CA GLN A 66 -0.45 -14.02 4.75
C GLN A 66 -1.78 -14.74 4.52
N LEU A 67 -2.01 -15.23 3.31
CA LEU A 67 -3.24 -15.97 2.98
C LEU A 67 -3.31 -17.28 3.73
N LYS A 68 -2.20 -18.00 3.87
CA LYS A 68 -2.12 -19.24 4.66
C LYS A 68 -2.40 -18.97 6.14
N ALA A 69 -1.83 -17.90 6.68
CA ALA A 69 -2.06 -17.51 8.08
C ALA A 69 -3.52 -17.15 8.36
N GLU A 70 -4.22 -16.59 7.39
CA GLU A 70 -5.65 -16.28 7.48
C GLU A 70 -6.54 -17.51 7.24
N GLY A 71 -5.99 -18.63 6.80
CA GLY A 71 -6.76 -19.82 6.43
C GLY A 71 -7.56 -19.65 5.13
N ARG A 72 -7.19 -18.70 4.30
CA ARG A 72 -7.91 -18.39 3.06
C ARG A 72 -7.46 -19.31 1.93
N GLU A 73 -8.42 -19.84 1.19
CA GLU A 73 -8.13 -20.62 -0.02
C GLU A 73 -7.68 -19.69 -1.15
N TYR A 74 -6.66 -20.12 -1.90
CA TYR A 74 -6.17 -19.38 -3.05
C TYR A 74 -5.62 -20.33 -4.12
N LYS A 75 -5.49 -19.82 -5.34
CA LYS A 75 -4.83 -20.51 -6.44
C LYS A 75 -3.57 -19.74 -6.80
N SER A 76 -2.50 -20.46 -7.12
CA SER A 76 -1.22 -19.88 -7.52
C SER A 76 -0.92 -20.18 -8.98
N GLY A 77 -0.41 -19.20 -9.69
CA GLY A 77 0.08 -19.34 -11.06
C GLY A 77 1.42 -18.62 -11.19
N GLN A 78 2.26 -19.09 -12.10
CA GLN A 78 3.59 -18.54 -12.33
C GLN A 78 3.86 -18.34 -13.82
N PHE A 79 4.58 -17.27 -14.12
CA PHE A 79 5.09 -17.01 -15.46
C PHE A 79 6.53 -16.48 -15.36
N PRO A 80 7.53 -17.16 -15.91
CA PRO A 80 8.92 -16.73 -15.79
C PRO A 80 9.21 -15.49 -16.63
N PHE A 81 9.92 -14.52 -16.06
CA PHE A 81 10.33 -13.31 -16.78
C PHE A 81 11.20 -13.58 -18.00
N VAL A 82 11.99 -14.66 -17.96
CA VAL A 82 12.82 -15.07 -19.10
C VAL A 82 12.01 -15.38 -20.35
N ALA A 83 10.73 -15.71 -20.18
CA ALA A 83 9.81 -15.99 -21.27
C ALA A 83 9.05 -14.75 -21.79
N ASN A 84 9.33 -13.60 -21.20
CA ASN A 84 8.65 -12.35 -21.53
C ASN A 84 9.46 -11.54 -22.56
#